data_bb4208b10ffbb91d9aba15aa459e015e
#
_entry.id   bb4208b10ffbb91d9aba15aa459e015e
#
_cell.length_a   1.000
_cell.length_b   1.000
_cell.length_c   1.000
_cell.angle_alpha   90.00
_cell.angle_beta   90.00
_cell.angle_gamma   90.00
#
_symmetry.space_group_name_H-M   'P 1'
#
loop_
_entity.id
_entity.type
_entity.pdbx_description
1 polymer ?
#
loop_
_entity_poly.entity_id
_entity_poly.type
_entity_poly.pdbx_seq_one_letter_code
_entity_poly.pdbx_strand_id
1 'polypeptide(L)'
;MKPLQRTLAAGLAGAFLALTLASCGMEEPTAPELQKAKEAYEAALANKTTATQQLTTAANTLSADQAALTALKASQAEAEATLTQAVQDKADGEAAYQRSQEAVIKAEAKLEKLQREQNTPYQYRDSALGFFIWNASESGVDIETVTKMFLGNAASYNEVTPRLSDPKDATSFKNFKASVQWIEKCNEMRQRENRAEGTNLQPLRITDWAMIAAQLHADYSTTVIGHHGNTGSCKFNLGENLAWGERSGPDGPFEAWYTKEKESYKLTPEWNNQTGHYLNIINSSYKTTGFAISTRTDGRYSITYAQEFGFADYQHKSYTPSQYRARIAAYESFLNGLTTNLNTAEAAVTDAKAAETAARNKLAQLDAALTNAQHASKEAAAQLTALRQTIKADQAALAAAQEAVAQAEEAVITAKKALDAAQKALEEQQKSAANAA
;
A
#
# COMPACT_ATOMS: atom_id res chain seq x y z
N MET A 1 42.92 -11.61 -11.92
CA MET A 1 44.01 -12.58 -12.31
C MET A 1 44.88 -11.90 -13.34
N LYS A 2 46.21 -11.80 -13.09
CA LYS A 2 47.14 -11.21 -14.04
C LYS A 2 47.27 -12.10 -15.30
N PRO A 3 47.29 -11.52 -16.52
CA PRO A 3 47.55 -12.33 -17.72
C PRO A 3 48.99 -12.81 -17.68
N LEU A 4 49.18 -14.11 -17.61
CA LEU A 4 50.47 -14.75 -17.91
C LEU A 4 50.72 -14.53 -19.41
N GLN A 5 51.57 -13.56 -19.75
CA GLN A 5 52.18 -13.47 -21.04
C GLN A 5 53.14 -14.69 -21.16
N ARG A 6 52.70 -15.78 -21.80
CA ARG A 6 53.57 -16.84 -22.25
C ARG A 6 54.22 -16.36 -23.54
N THR A 7 55.40 -15.84 -23.42
CA THR A 7 56.32 -15.59 -24.54
C THR A 7 56.85 -16.96 -25.01
N LEU A 8 56.18 -17.56 -25.98
CA LEU A 8 56.79 -18.63 -26.76
C LEU A 8 57.83 -17.98 -27.66
N ALA A 9 59.07 -18.01 -27.20
CA ALA A 9 60.21 -17.66 -28.02
C ALA A 9 60.28 -18.67 -29.15
N ALA A 10 59.93 -18.21 -30.35
CA ALA A 10 60.25 -18.92 -31.59
C ALA A 10 61.75 -18.93 -31.77
N GLY A 11 62.41 -19.94 -31.23
CA GLY A 11 63.86 -20.20 -31.37
C GLY A 11 64.08 -21.50 -31.99
N LEU A 12 63.60 -21.70 -33.22
CA LEU A 12 64.03 -22.79 -34.08
C LEU A 12 64.68 -22.16 -35.36
N ALA A 13 65.82 -21.53 -35.16
CA ALA A 13 66.72 -21.32 -36.25
C ALA A 13 67.26 -22.70 -36.60
N GLY A 14 66.62 -23.34 -37.59
CA GLY A 14 67.09 -24.58 -38.14
C GLY A 14 68.47 -24.35 -38.76
N ALA A 15 69.52 -24.86 -38.11
CA ALA A 15 70.77 -25.05 -38.77
C ALA A 15 70.56 -26.27 -39.71
N PHE A 16 70.03 -25.99 -40.92
CA PHE A 16 70.11 -26.94 -42.04
C PHE A 16 71.58 -27.04 -42.43
N LEU A 17 72.30 -27.94 -41.84
CA LEU A 17 73.57 -28.41 -42.45
C LEU A 17 73.18 -29.30 -43.61
N ALA A 18 72.99 -28.67 -44.78
CA ALA A 18 72.89 -29.43 -46.04
C ALA A 18 74.23 -30.07 -46.27
N LEU A 19 74.34 -31.32 -45.92
CA LEU A 19 75.44 -32.15 -46.48
C LEU A 19 75.09 -32.37 -47.95
N THR A 20 75.49 -31.46 -48.81
CA THR A 20 75.59 -31.70 -50.23
C THR A 20 76.74 -32.68 -50.44
N LEU A 21 76.41 -33.95 -50.54
CA LEU A 21 77.32 -34.97 -51.16
C LEU A 21 77.41 -34.58 -52.62
N ALA A 22 78.35 -33.72 -52.94
CA ALA A 22 78.74 -33.50 -54.31
C ALA A 22 79.39 -34.82 -54.78
N SER A 23 78.78 -35.44 -55.77
CA SER A 23 79.37 -36.53 -56.56
C SER A 23 80.47 -35.96 -57.39
N CYS A 24 81.72 -36.15 -57.00
CA CYS A 24 82.90 -36.27 -57.89
C CYS A 24 84.09 -36.70 -57.03
N GLY A 25 84.59 -37.95 -57.35
CA GLY A 25 85.83 -38.42 -56.80
C GLY A 25 85.67 -39.27 -55.54
N MET A 26 85.74 -40.58 -55.62
CA MET A 26 85.75 -41.44 -54.42
C MET A 26 87.06 -41.18 -53.66
N GLU A 27 86.99 -40.31 -52.66
CA GLU A 27 87.88 -40.42 -51.53
C GLU A 27 87.22 -41.35 -50.53
N GLU A 28 87.93 -42.40 -50.16
CA GLU A 28 87.44 -43.43 -49.22
C GLU A 28 87.24 -42.81 -47.82
N PRO A 29 86.06 -43.09 -47.15
CA PRO A 29 85.73 -42.43 -45.85
C PRO A 29 86.78 -42.82 -44.79
N THR A 30 87.37 -41.83 -44.19
CA THR A 30 88.37 -41.89 -43.12
C THR A 30 87.73 -42.07 -41.72
N ALA A 31 88.47 -42.58 -40.73
CA ALA A 31 87.99 -42.71 -39.35
C ALA A 31 87.32 -41.38 -38.78
N PRO A 32 87.76 -40.19 -39.16
CA PRO A 32 87.11 -38.89 -38.82
C PRO A 32 85.74 -38.75 -39.46
N GLU A 33 85.45 -39.25 -40.65
CA GLU A 33 84.13 -39.14 -41.31
C GLU A 33 83.08 -40.00 -40.66
N LEU A 34 83.50 -41.24 -40.22
CA LEU A 34 82.61 -42.07 -39.41
C LEU A 34 82.22 -41.39 -38.08
N GLN A 35 83.17 -40.74 -37.43
CA GLN A 35 82.94 -39.97 -36.18
C GLN A 35 81.98 -38.85 -36.42
N LYS A 36 82.11 -38.06 -37.45
CA LYS A 36 81.22 -36.97 -37.85
C LYS A 36 79.80 -37.48 -38.16
N ALA A 37 79.71 -38.65 -38.85
CA ALA A 37 78.42 -39.28 -39.11
C ALA A 37 77.66 -39.75 -37.82
N LYS A 38 78.46 -40.28 -36.86
CA LYS A 38 77.90 -40.61 -35.52
C LYS A 38 77.37 -39.46 -34.77
N GLU A 39 78.13 -38.36 -34.69
CA GLU A 39 77.73 -37.14 -34.03
C GLU A 39 76.49 -36.51 -34.69
N ALA A 40 76.37 -36.55 -36.02
CA ALA A 40 75.20 -36.11 -36.75
C ALA A 40 73.95 -36.93 -36.44
N TYR A 41 74.13 -38.26 -36.33
CA TYR A 41 73.03 -39.17 -35.97
C TYR A 41 72.56 -38.98 -34.52
N GLU A 42 73.49 -38.86 -33.57
CA GLU A 42 73.19 -38.59 -32.17
C GLU A 42 72.47 -37.25 -32.01
N ALA A 43 72.92 -36.22 -32.71
CA ALA A 43 72.26 -34.89 -32.73
C ALA A 43 70.85 -34.98 -33.33
N ALA A 44 70.65 -35.75 -34.39
CA ALA A 44 69.32 -35.97 -34.96
C ALA A 44 68.36 -36.69 -33.98
N LEU A 45 68.85 -37.69 -33.24
CA LEU A 45 68.09 -38.37 -32.19
C LEU A 45 67.73 -37.47 -31.06
N ALA A 46 68.63 -36.58 -30.59
CA ALA A 46 68.39 -35.61 -29.56
C ALA A 46 67.33 -34.61 -30.01
N ASN A 47 67.43 -34.15 -31.28
CA ASN A 47 66.41 -33.23 -31.85
C ASN A 47 65.02 -33.88 -31.92
N LYS A 48 64.93 -35.18 -32.37
CA LYS A 48 63.69 -35.92 -32.37
C LYS A 48 63.09 -36.05 -30.98
N THR A 49 63.95 -36.38 -29.99
CA THR A 49 63.47 -36.43 -28.58
C THR A 49 62.91 -35.12 -28.12
N THR A 50 63.56 -34.00 -28.40
CA THR A 50 63.08 -32.65 -28.06
C THR A 50 61.77 -32.33 -28.76
N ALA A 51 61.64 -32.58 -30.05
CA ALA A 51 60.43 -32.38 -30.84
C ALA A 51 59.25 -33.21 -30.29
N THR A 52 59.49 -34.47 -29.91
CA THR A 52 58.48 -35.35 -29.31
C THR A 52 58.01 -34.84 -27.95
N GLN A 53 58.93 -34.31 -27.15
CA GLN A 53 58.57 -33.68 -25.86
C GLN A 53 57.70 -32.41 -26.07
N GLN A 54 58.05 -31.63 -27.09
CA GLN A 54 57.24 -30.40 -27.43
C GLN A 54 55.85 -30.80 -27.93
N LEU A 55 55.72 -31.83 -28.76
CA LEU A 55 54.46 -32.38 -29.24
C LEU A 55 53.57 -32.82 -28.04
N THR A 56 54.16 -33.57 -27.12
CA THR A 56 53.45 -34.05 -25.92
C THR A 56 52.97 -32.90 -25.07
N THR A 57 53.82 -31.88 -24.91
CA THR A 57 53.46 -30.68 -24.15
C THR A 57 52.29 -29.91 -24.81
N ALA A 58 52.38 -29.69 -26.15
CA ALA A 58 51.34 -29.03 -26.91
C ALA A 58 50.00 -29.79 -26.85
N ALA A 59 50.02 -31.10 -26.97
CA ALA A 59 48.87 -31.99 -26.89
C ALA A 59 48.18 -31.90 -25.48
N ASN A 60 48.99 -31.94 -24.44
CA ASN A 60 48.49 -31.82 -23.06
C ASN A 60 47.89 -30.44 -22.77
N THR A 61 48.52 -29.35 -23.26
CA THR A 61 47.99 -28.00 -23.14
C THR A 61 46.65 -27.86 -23.82
N LEU A 62 46.55 -28.30 -25.08
CA LEU A 62 45.28 -28.27 -25.83
C LEU A 62 44.17 -29.08 -25.14
N SER A 63 44.50 -30.26 -24.62
CA SER A 63 43.53 -31.10 -23.89
C SER A 63 43.01 -30.41 -22.62
N ALA A 64 43.91 -29.77 -21.87
CA ALA A 64 43.52 -29.02 -20.67
C ALA A 64 42.60 -27.81 -21.00
N ASP A 65 42.92 -27.06 -22.07
CA ASP A 65 42.12 -25.93 -22.49
C ASP A 65 40.78 -26.35 -23.10
N GLN A 66 40.69 -27.50 -23.73
CA GLN A 66 39.41 -28.08 -24.18
C GLN A 66 38.53 -28.52 -23.00
N ALA A 67 39.11 -29.06 -21.94
CA ALA A 67 38.39 -29.37 -20.71
C ALA A 67 37.88 -28.07 -20.01
N ALA A 68 38.72 -27.05 -19.95
CA ALA A 68 38.34 -25.71 -19.43
C ALA A 68 37.23 -25.07 -20.25
N LEU A 69 37.27 -25.24 -21.59
CA LEU A 69 36.19 -24.77 -22.47
C LEU A 69 34.84 -25.42 -22.15
N THR A 70 34.84 -26.71 -21.87
CA THR A 70 33.63 -27.45 -21.52
C THR A 70 33.06 -26.95 -20.20
N ALA A 71 33.89 -26.76 -19.17
CA ALA A 71 33.48 -26.20 -17.88
C ALA A 71 32.96 -24.78 -18.01
N LEU A 72 33.62 -23.94 -18.79
CA LEU A 72 33.23 -22.54 -19.00
C LEU A 72 31.91 -22.41 -19.78
N LYS A 73 31.63 -23.31 -20.74
CA LYS A 73 30.33 -23.39 -21.43
C LYS A 73 29.20 -23.71 -20.44
N ALA A 74 29.42 -24.61 -19.50
CA ALA A 74 28.45 -24.93 -18.47
C ALA A 74 28.18 -23.69 -17.55
N SER A 75 29.24 -23.00 -17.12
CA SER A 75 29.14 -21.79 -16.33
C SER A 75 28.42 -20.66 -17.07
N GLN A 76 28.67 -20.50 -18.38
CA GLN A 76 27.92 -19.54 -19.21
C GLN A 76 26.42 -19.87 -19.25
N ALA A 77 26.06 -21.12 -19.48
CA ALA A 77 24.67 -21.56 -19.51
C ALA A 77 23.96 -21.32 -18.18
N GLU A 78 24.64 -21.51 -17.05
CA GLU A 78 24.13 -21.20 -15.72
C GLU A 78 23.93 -19.67 -15.53
N ALA A 79 24.89 -18.86 -15.98
CA ALA A 79 24.77 -17.41 -15.92
C ALA A 79 23.61 -16.87 -16.79
N GLU A 80 23.39 -17.46 -17.96
CA GLU A 80 22.26 -17.11 -18.85
C GLU A 80 20.91 -17.53 -18.24
N ALA A 81 20.84 -18.70 -17.61
CA ALA A 81 19.63 -19.13 -16.88
C ALA A 81 19.33 -18.20 -15.70
N THR A 82 20.34 -17.83 -14.94
CA THR A 82 20.22 -16.86 -13.83
C THR A 82 19.73 -15.49 -14.33
N LEU A 83 20.25 -15.02 -15.45
CA LEU A 83 19.81 -13.76 -16.07
C LEU A 83 18.35 -13.85 -16.51
N THR A 84 17.94 -14.95 -17.14
CA THR A 84 16.55 -15.16 -17.56
C THR A 84 15.60 -15.13 -16.37
N GLN A 85 15.96 -15.82 -15.27
CA GLN A 85 15.17 -15.80 -14.04
C GLN A 85 15.09 -14.39 -13.43
N ALA A 86 16.21 -13.66 -13.38
CA ALA A 86 16.23 -12.30 -12.84
C ALA A 86 15.36 -11.32 -13.65
N VAL A 87 15.28 -11.48 -14.96
CA VAL A 87 14.38 -10.71 -15.84
C VAL A 87 12.92 -11.00 -15.49
N GLN A 88 12.56 -12.28 -15.32
CA GLN A 88 11.20 -12.68 -14.95
C GLN A 88 10.84 -12.17 -13.56
N ASP A 89 11.72 -12.36 -12.58
CA ASP A 89 11.50 -11.90 -11.21
C ASP A 89 11.27 -10.38 -11.15
N LYS A 90 12.01 -9.62 -11.95
CA LYS A 90 11.81 -8.17 -12.06
C LYS A 90 10.44 -7.84 -12.64
N ALA A 91 10.02 -8.48 -13.71
CA ALA A 91 8.70 -8.25 -14.31
C ALA A 91 7.56 -8.57 -13.33
N ASP A 92 7.69 -9.66 -12.58
CA ASP A 92 6.73 -10.03 -11.53
C ASP A 92 6.72 -9.01 -10.37
N GLY A 93 7.90 -8.49 -10.02
CA GLY A 93 8.06 -7.43 -9.04
C GLY A 93 7.41 -6.11 -9.47
N GLU A 94 7.57 -5.70 -10.72
CA GLU A 94 6.91 -4.53 -11.30
C GLU A 94 5.38 -4.66 -11.27
N ALA A 95 4.87 -5.82 -11.68
CA ALA A 95 3.44 -6.10 -11.61
C ALA A 95 2.90 -6.10 -10.17
N ALA A 96 3.66 -6.61 -9.21
CA ALA A 96 3.30 -6.57 -7.79
C ALA A 96 3.27 -5.14 -7.25
N TYR A 97 4.23 -4.32 -7.62
CA TYR A 97 4.28 -2.91 -7.24
C TYR A 97 3.09 -2.12 -7.82
N GLN A 98 2.75 -2.29 -9.08
CA GLN A 98 1.57 -1.68 -9.69
C GLN A 98 0.28 -2.07 -8.96
N ARG A 99 0.09 -3.37 -8.65
CA ARG A 99 -1.08 -3.81 -7.87
C ARG A 99 -1.14 -3.17 -6.48
N SER A 100 -0.01 -2.93 -5.84
CA SER A 100 0.02 -2.26 -4.53
C SER A 100 -0.34 -0.78 -4.63
N GLN A 101 0.07 -0.08 -5.69
CA GLN A 101 -0.35 1.31 -5.96
C GLN A 101 -1.86 1.41 -6.21
N GLU A 102 -2.42 0.49 -7.01
CA GLU A 102 -3.87 0.42 -7.24
C GLU A 102 -4.64 0.16 -5.94
N ALA A 103 -4.09 -0.67 -5.04
CA ALA A 103 -4.69 -0.92 -3.73
C ALA A 103 -4.71 0.34 -2.85
N VAL A 104 -3.66 1.16 -2.85
CA VAL A 104 -3.63 2.46 -2.16
C VAL A 104 -4.70 3.39 -2.71
N ILE A 105 -4.76 3.57 -4.03
CA ILE A 105 -5.77 4.43 -4.68
C ILE A 105 -7.19 4.00 -4.30
N LYS A 106 -7.45 2.69 -4.30
CA LYS A 106 -8.75 2.12 -3.93
C LYS A 106 -9.11 2.35 -2.46
N ALA A 107 -8.14 2.21 -1.57
CA ALA A 107 -8.34 2.43 -0.15
C ALA A 107 -8.59 3.92 0.15
N GLU A 108 -7.83 4.82 -0.45
CA GLU A 108 -8.00 6.27 -0.32
C GLU A 108 -9.33 6.75 -0.89
N ALA A 109 -9.74 6.26 -2.07
CA ALA A 109 -11.04 6.60 -2.66
C ALA A 109 -12.21 6.12 -1.78
N LYS A 110 -12.09 4.94 -1.15
CA LYS A 110 -13.09 4.44 -0.19
C LYS A 110 -13.16 5.32 1.05
N LEU A 111 -12.02 5.72 1.62
CA LEU A 111 -11.97 6.62 2.76
C LEU A 111 -12.59 7.98 2.43
N GLU A 112 -12.22 8.58 1.31
CA GLU A 112 -12.75 9.86 0.86
C GLU A 112 -14.27 9.80 0.61
N LYS A 113 -14.77 8.71 0.01
CA LYS A 113 -16.21 8.48 -0.15
C LYS A 113 -16.92 8.44 1.20
N LEU A 114 -16.39 7.66 2.15
CA LEU A 114 -16.92 7.60 3.51
C LEU A 114 -16.91 8.98 4.19
N GLN A 115 -15.84 9.72 4.07
CA GLN A 115 -15.75 11.07 4.61
C GLN A 115 -16.76 12.03 3.98
N ARG A 116 -16.99 11.96 2.69
CA ARG A 116 -17.98 12.80 1.98
C ARG A 116 -19.42 12.45 2.32
N GLU A 117 -19.78 11.17 2.30
CA GLU A 117 -21.16 10.72 2.57
C GLU A 117 -21.58 10.94 4.03
N GLN A 118 -20.62 11.10 4.92
CA GLN A 118 -20.84 11.13 6.36
C GLN A 118 -20.62 12.51 6.99
N ASN A 119 -20.11 13.47 6.23
CA ASN A 119 -19.60 14.70 6.80
C ASN A 119 -20.66 15.54 7.53
N THR A 120 -21.93 15.56 7.06
CA THR A 120 -22.88 16.50 7.62
C THR A 120 -23.50 16.03 8.94
N PRO A 121 -24.10 14.84 9.07
CA PRO A 121 -24.61 14.38 10.38
C PRO A 121 -23.50 14.18 11.41
N TYR A 122 -22.33 13.71 11.01
CA TYR A 122 -21.20 13.45 11.89
C TYR A 122 -20.54 14.74 12.39
N GLN A 123 -20.46 15.78 11.56
CA GLN A 123 -19.94 17.08 11.95
C GLN A 123 -20.74 17.65 13.13
N TYR A 124 -22.06 17.39 13.19
CA TYR A 124 -22.96 17.87 14.22
C TYR A 124 -23.40 16.79 15.21
N ARG A 125 -22.60 15.70 15.37
CA ARG A 125 -22.96 14.54 16.21
C ARG A 125 -23.26 14.86 17.67
N ASP A 126 -22.67 15.92 18.19
CA ASP A 126 -22.86 16.37 19.58
C ASP A 126 -24.06 17.32 19.73
N SER A 127 -24.76 17.59 18.64
CA SER A 127 -25.95 18.45 18.56
C SER A 127 -27.15 17.69 17.98
N ALA A 128 -28.35 18.10 18.35
CA ALA A 128 -29.59 17.66 17.75
C ALA A 128 -29.64 17.93 16.22
N LEU A 129 -28.91 18.94 15.74
CA LEU A 129 -28.81 19.23 14.30
C LEU A 129 -28.36 18.00 13.51
N GLY A 130 -27.37 17.26 14.01
CA GLY A 130 -26.91 16.02 13.36
C GLY A 130 -28.03 14.98 13.24
N PHE A 131 -28.85 14.82 14.28
CA PHE A 131 -30.01 13.95 14.25
C PHE A 131 -31.06 14.44 13.23
N PHE A 132 -31.39 15.71 13.22
CA PHE A 132 -32.38 16.26 12.27
C PHE A 132 -31.92 16.10 10.82
N ILE A 133 -30.66 16.34 10.52
CA ILE A 133 -30.08 16.10 9.20
C ILE A 133 -30.23 14.62 8.81
N TRP A 134 -29.88 13.71 9.71
CA TRP A 134 -30.00 12.27 9.46
C TRP A 134 -31.45 11.82 9.32
N ASN A 135 -32.37 12.40 10.10
CA ASN A 135 -33.79 12.02 10.12
C ASN A 135 -34.63 12.70 9.05
N ALA A 136 -34.11 13.69 8.35
CA ALA A 136 -34.86 14.57 7.44
C ALA A 136 -35.66 13.86 6.36
N SER A 137 -35.06 12.86 5.73
CA SER A 137 -35.73 12.05 4.71
C SER A 137 -36.97 11.31 5.22
N GLU A 138 -37.02 11.02 6.53
CA GLU A 138 -38.13 10.37 7.20
C GLU A 138 -39.13 11.38 7.77
N SER A 139 -38.63 12.48 8.34
CA SER A 139 -39.47 13.47 9.05
C SER A 139 -40.07 14.50 8.12
N GLY A 140 -39.52 14.74 6.96
CA GLY A 140 -39.96 15.73 5.99
C GLY A 140 -39.55 17.18 6.34
N VAL A 141 -38.64 17.39 7.32
CA VAL A 141 -38.15 18.75 7.61
C VAL A 141 -37.20 19.26 6.54
N ASP A 142 -37.29 20.55 6.23
CA ASP A 142 -36.35 21.20 5.32
C ASP A 142 -35.01 21.45 6.00
N ILE A 143 -34.02 20.66 5.63
CA ILE A 143 -32.70 20.71 6.24
C ILE A 143 -31.96 22.02 6.00
N GLU A 144 -32.14 22.63 4.84
CA GLU A 144 -31.49 23.92 4.57
C GLU A 144 -31.96 24.98 5.55
N THR A 145 -33.26 25.06 5.75
CA THR A 145 -33.88 25.99 6.72
C THR A 145 -33.43 25.65 8.16
N VAL A 146 -33.50 24.39 8.57
CA VAL A 146 -33.07 23.95 9.92
C VAL A 146 -31.60 24.25 10.17
N THR A 147 -30.74 23.95 9.22
CA THR A 147 -29.29 24.24 9.34
C THR A 147 -29.03 25.73 9.48
N LYS A 148 -29.73 26.58 8.72
CA LYS A 148 -29.63 28.04 8.84
C LYS A 148 -30.10 28.54 10.21
N MET A 149 -31.19 27.98 10.76
CA MET A 149 -31.66 28.30 12.12
C MET A 149 -30.61 27.96 13.18
N PHE A 150 -30.06 26.76 13.14
CA PHE A 150 -29.10 26.30 14.14
C PHE A 150 -27.72 26.98 14.02
N LEU A 151 -27.34 27.44 12.85
CA LEU A 151 -26.11 28.20 12.64
C LEU A 151 -26.27 29.74 12.79
N GLY A 152 -27.45 30.21 13.14
CA GLY A 152 -27.72 31.65 13.30
C GLY A 152 -27.71 32.42 11.98
N ASN A 153 -27.85 31.75 10.83
CA ASN A 153 -27.80 32.38 9.50
C ASN A 153 -29.17 32.64 8.89
N ALA A 154 -30.24 32.40 9.64
CA ALA A 154 -31.60 32.70 9.22
C ALA A 154 -32.08 34.04 9.81
N ALA A 155 -32.21 35.06 9.00
CA ALA A 155 -32.60 36.41 9.41
C ALA A 155 -33.91 36.49 10.25
N SER A 156 -34.79 35.52 10.10
CA SER A 156 -36.06 35.40 10.84
C SER A 156 -35.95 34.63 12.18
N TYR A 157 -34.75 34.11 12.53
CA TYR A 157 -34.51 33.29 13.73
C TYR A 157 -33.27 33.75 14.51
N ASN A 158 -32.75 34.95 14.23
CA ASN A 158 -31.48 35.45 14.76
C ASN A 158 -31.53 35.92 16.23
N GLU A 159 -32.63 35.72 16.95
CA GLU A 159 -32.75 36.14 18.33
C GLU A 159 -31.87 35.32 19.29
N VAL A 160 -31.50 34.10 18.89
CA VAL A 160 -30.58 33.24 19.61
C VAL A 160 -29.72 32.47 18.64
N THR A 161 -28.41 32.45 18.88
CA THR A 161 -27.51 31.56 18.20
C THR A 161 -27.24 30.30 19.07
N PRO A 162 -27.70 29.12 18.65
CA PRO A 162 -27.38 27.87 19.35
C PRO A 162 -25.89 27.64 19.48
N ARG A 163 -25.45 27.05 20.58
CA ARG A 163 -24.06 26.65 20.82
C ARG A 163 -23.94 25.13 20.65
N LEU A 164 -23.88 24.69 19.45
CA LEU A 164 -23.98 23.25 19.05
C LEU A 164 -23.03 22.32 19.80
N SER A 165 -21.88 22.80 20.25
CA SER A 165 -20.89 22.06 21.01
C SER A 165 -20.98 22.21 22.54
N ASP A 166 -21.87 23.10 23.04
CA ASP A 166 -22.04 23.27 24.47
C ASP A 166 -23.02 22.21 25.03
N PRO A 167 -22.59 21.30 25.91
CA PRO A 167 -23.46 20.25 26.45
C PRO A 167 -24.62 20.79 27.31
N LYS A 168 -24.60 22.08 27.63
CA LYS A 168 -25.67 22.79 28.41
C LYS A 168 -26.71 23.44 27.51
N ASP A 169 -26.39 23.65 26.24
CA ASP A 169 -27.31 24.22 25.25
C ASP A 169 -28.50 23.29 24.99
N ALA A 170 -29.68 23.83 24.75
CA ALA A 170 -30.86 23.04 24.47
C ALA A 170 -30.68 22.17 23.20
N THR A 171 -29.89 22.68 22.25
CA THR A 171 -29.59 21.98 21.01
C THR A 171 -28.52 20.90 21.15
N SER A 172 -27.90 20.72 22.34
CA SER A 172 -26.97 19.59 22.55
C SER A 172 -27.72 18.28 22.41
N PHE A 173 -27.04 17.27 21.82
CA PHE A 173 -27.63 15.93 21.65
C PHE A 173 -28.02 15.29 22.99
N LYS A 174 -27.26 15.59 24.04
CA LYS A 174 -27.57 15.17 25.42
C LYS A 174 -28.91 15.73 25.93
N ASN A 175 -29.11 17.02 25.84
CA ASN A 175 -30.35 17.69 26.31
C ASN A 175 -31.53 17.31 25.41
N PHE A 176 -31.31 17.23 24.10
CA PHE A 176 -32.31 16.77 23.15
C PHE A 176 -32.85 15.36 23.51
N LYS A 177 -31.97 14.38 23.78
CA LYS A 177 -32.41 13.04 24.20
C LYS A 177 -33.20 13.09 25.53
N ALA A 178 -32.69 13.84 26.48
CA ALA A 178 -33.33 13.98 27.79
C ALA A 178 -34.72 14.61 27.72
N SER A 179 -34.96 15.44 26.71
CA SER A 179 -36.24 16.18 26.56
C SER A 179 -37.43 15.26 26.24
N VAL A 180 -37.21 14.09 25.61
CA VAL A 180 -38.27 13.16 25.21
C VAL A 180 -39.08 12.65 26.43
N GLN A 181 -38.44 12.46 27.58
CA GLN A 181 -39.11 12.01 28.80
C GLN A 181 -40.20 13.00 29.29
N TRP A 182 -40.00 14.28 29.03
CA TRP A 182 -40.97 15.28 29.43
C TRP A 182 -42.22 15.31 28.56
N ILE A 183 -42.11 14.84 27.32
CA ILE A 183 -43.28 14.62 26.46
C ILE A 183 -44.08 13.42 26.96
N GLU A 184 -43.43 12.36 27.42
CA GLU A 184 -44.09 11.24 28.08
C GLU A 184 -44.81 11.73 29.35
N LYS A 185 -44.16 12.59 30.12
CA LYS A 185 -44.75 13.20 31.30
C LYS A 185 -45.98 14.04 30.95
N CYS A 186 -45.93 14.85 29.90
CA CYS A 186 -47.11 15.59 29.43
C CYS A 186 -48.27 14.64 29.08
N ASN A 187 -47.98 13.55 28.41
CA ASN A 187 -48.99 12.55 28.06
C ASN A 187 -49.56 11.85 29.31
N GLU A 188 -48.77 11.67 30.35
CA GLU A 188 -49.29 11.20 31.66
C GLU A 188 -50.24 12.23 32.27
N MET A 189 -49.98 13.53 32.21
CA MET A 189 -50.87 14.57 32.66
C MET A 189 -52.20 14.53 31.88
N ARG A 190 -52.17 14.43 30.58
CA ARG A 190 -53.36 14.26 29.73
C ARG A 190 -54.16 13.01 30.10
N GLN A 191 -53.51 11.90 30.42
CA GLN A 191 -54.22 10.69 30.92
C GLN A 191 -54.80 10.91 32.32
N ARG A 192 -54.10 11.62 33.21
CA ARG A 192 -54.65 11.96 34.53
C ARG A 192 -55.94 12.82 34.38
N GLU A 193 -55.93 13.77 33.43
CA GLU A 193 -57.07 14.61 33.11
C GLU A 193 -58.24 13.77 32.58
N ASN A 194 -57.97 12.85 31.64
CA ASN A 194 -59.02 11.94 31.15
C ASN A 194 -59.70 11.15 32.26
N ARG A 195 -58.89 10.66 33.24
CA ARG A 195 -59.46 9.90 34.39
C ARG A 195 -60.21 10.77 35.40
N ALA A 196 -59.73 12.01 35.60
CA ALA A 196 -60.29 12.88 36.60
C ALA A 196 -61.57 13.61 36.13
N GLU A 197 -61.56 14.05 34.86
CA GLU A 197 -62.57 14.96 34.31
C GLU A 197 -63.42 14.30 33.20
N GLY A 198 -63.18 13.00 32.89
CA GLY A 198 -63.90 12.29 31.83
C GLY A 198 -63.63 12.80 30.42
N THR A 199 -62.52 13.49 30.22
CA THR A 199 -62.09 13.99 28.88
C THR A 199 -61.54 12.86 28.02
N ASN A 200 -61.38 13.09 26.71
CA ASN A 200 -60.80 12.13 25.77
C ASN A 200 -59.59 12.77 25.04
N LEU A 201 -58.58 13.18 25.81
CA LEU A 201 -57.36 13.77 25.27
C LEU A 201 -56.49 12.67 24.72
N GLN A 202 -56.19 12.73 23.43
CA GLN A 202 -55.28 11.81 22.78
C GLN A 202 -53.82 12.15 23.17
N PRO A 203 -52.92 11.15 23.26
CA PRO A 203 -51.50 11.42 23.48
C PRO A 203 -50.91 12.27 22.36
N LEU A 204 -50.12 13.28 22.78
CA LEU A 204 -49.38 14.11 21.84
C LEU A 204 -48.25 13.28 21.19
N ARG A 205 -48.07 13.50 19.92
CA ARG A 205 -47.01 12.92 19.12
C ARG A 205 -45.86 13.90 18.93
N ILE A 206 -44.67 13.45 18.63
CA ILE A 206 -43.47 14.26 18.44
C ILE A 206 -43.28 14.53 16.94
N THR A 207 -42.99 15.77 16.56
CA THR A 207 -42.45 16.13 15.25
C THR A 207 -41.08 16.74 15.41
N ASP A 208 -40.17 16.53 14.45
CA ASP A 208 -38.87 17.22 14.45
C ASP A 208 -39.03 18.71 14.44
N TRP A 209 -40.06 19.24 13.72
CA TRP A 209 -40.34 20.66 13.66
C TRP A 209 -40.68 21.26 15.06
N ALA A 210 -41.52 20.63 15.83
CA ALA A 210 -41.83 21.05 17.17
C ALA A 210 -40.64 20.92 18.14
N MET A 211 -39.82 19.88 17.97
CA MET A 211 -38.58 19.71 18.75
C MET A 211 -37.56 20.80 18.44
N ILE A 212 -37.40 21.19 17.16
CA ILE A 212 -36.54 22.31 16.72
C ILE A 212 -37.01 23.61 17.37
N ALA A 213 -38.32 23.90 17.26
CA ALA A 213 -38.90 25.10 17.88
C ALA A 213 -38.63 25.15 19.39
N ALA A 214 -38.93 24.06 20.10
CA ALA A 214 -38.70 23.98 21.54
C ALA A 214 -37.23 24.24 21.92
N GLN A 215 -36.27 23.72 21.18
CA GLN A 215 -34.84 23.92 21.45
C GLN A 215 -34.45 25.39 21.29
N LEU A 216 -34.84 26.01 20.19
CA LEU A 216 -34.53 27.43 19.92
C LEU A 216 -35.18 28.31 20.98
N HIS A 217 -36.42 28.01 21.39
CA HIS A 217 -37.15 28.78 22.40
C HIS A 217 -36.59 28.58 23.82
N ALA A 218 -36.16 27.36 24.17
CA ALA A 218 -35.51 27.13 25.47
C ALA A 218 -34.20 27.94 25.59
N ASP A 219 -33.38 27.98 24.52
CA ASP A 219 -32.16 28.79 24.54
C ASP A 219 -32.43 30.29 24.52
N TYR A 220 -33.42 30.77 23.75
CA TYR A 220 -33.84 32.17 23.78
C TYR A 220 -34.28 32.59 25.19
N SER A 221 -35.06 31.73 25.83
CA SER A 221 -35.60 32.01 27.17
C SER A 221 -34.53 32.06 28.27
N THR A 222 -33.27 31.70 27.98
CA THR A 222 -32.14 31.95 28.89
C THR A 222 -31.87 33.47 29.07
N THR A 223 -32.28 34.30 28.14
CA THR A 223 -32.02 35.74 28.13
C THR A 223 -33.28 36.58 28.27
N VAL A 224 -34.44 36.07 27.84
CA VAL A 224 -35.71 36.79 27.78
C VAL A 224 -36.81 36.02 28.52
N ILE A 225 -37.55 36.68 29.41
CA ILE A 225 -38.83 36.14 29.92
C ILE A 225 -39.95 36.61 28.99
N GLY A 226 -40.60 35.66 28.37
CA GLY A 226 -41.75 35.93 27.51
C GLY A 226 -41.90 34.93 26.39
N HIS A 227 -43.11 34.84 25.90
CA HIS A 227 -43.39 34.02 24.73
C HIS A 227 -42.79 34.65 23.48
N HIS A 228 -42.35 33.82 22.57
CA HIS A 228 -42.01 34.21 21.22
C HIS A 228 -43.28 34.56 20.45
N GLY A 229 -43.95 35.63 20.87
CA GLY A 229 -45.17 36.06 20.23
C GLY A 229 -44.98 36.33 18.75
N ASN A 230 -46.05 36.66 18.05
CA ASN A 230 -46.19 36.97 16.63
C ASN A 230 -45.18 37.97 16.02
N THR A 231 -44.05 38.20 16.66
CA THR A 231 -42.98 39.11 16.25
C THR A 231 -42.05 38.47 15.24
N GLY A 232 -42.56 37.95 14.13
CA GLY A 232 -41.78 37.68 12.92
C GLY A 232 -40.69 36.61 12.96
N SER A 233 -40.09 36.33 14.12
CA SER A 233 -38.97 35.46 14.29
C SER A 233 -39.34 34.00 14.50
N CYS A 234 -40.52 33.69 14.97
CA CYS A 234 -40.98 32.32 15.20
C CYS A 234 -42.19 31.96 14.36
N LYS A 235 -41.97 31.61 13.13
CA LYS A 235 -43.01 31.16 12.18
C LYS A 235 -43.44 29.71 12.40
N PHE A 236 -43.27 29.18 13.63
CA PHE A 236 -43.66 27.80 13.90
C PHE A 236 -45.18 27.61 14.01
N ASN A 237 -45.91 28.69 14.31
CA ASN A 237 -47.37 28.65 14.51
C ASN A 237 -47.81 27.60 15.54
N LEU A 238 -47.16 27.60 16.69
CA LEU A 238 -47.32 26.62 17.77
C LEU A 238 -47.82 27.33 19.05
N GLY A 239 -48.56 26.59 19.90
CA GLY A 239 -48.80 27.01 21.28
C GLY A 239 -47.55 26.74 22.13
N GLU A 240 -47.30 27.53 23.16
CA GLU A 240 -46.05 27.45 23.91
C GLU A 240 -46.30 27.47 25.44
N ASN A 241 -45.55 26.60 26.14
CA ASN A 241 -45.38 26.65 27.60
C ASN A 241 -43.90 26.90 27.92
N LEU A 242 -43.60 27.88 28.78
CA LEU A 242 -42.25 28.23 29.21
C LEU A 242 -42.15 28.17 30.75
N ALA A 243 -40.97 27.74 31.23
CA ALA A 243 -40.61 27.83 32.64
C ALA A 243 -39.13 28.16 32.82
N TRP A 244 -38.83 28.81 33.96
CA TRP A 244 -37.46 29.19 34.35
C TRP A 244 -37.11 28.64 35.72
N GLY A 245 -35.83 28.44 35.95
CA GLY A 245 -35.28 27.97 37.21
C GLY A 245 -35.39 26.46 37.40
N GLU A 246 -34.68 25.97 38.40
CA GLU A 246 -34.67 24.55 38.73
C GLU A 246 -36.05 24.04 39.15
N ARG A 247 -36.44 22.88 38.65
CA ARG A 247 -37.68 22.19 38.95
C ARG A 247 -37.36 20.78 39.46
N SER A 248 -37.15 20.69 40.77
CA SER A 248 -36.62 19.49 41.44
C SER A 248 -37.63 18.37 41.70
N GLY A 249 -38.91 18.60 41.49
CA GLY A 249 -39.96 17.58 41.72
C GLY A 249 -40.02 16.55 40.59
N PRO A 250 -40.65 15.38 40.84
CA PRO A 250 -40.77 14.30 39.86
C PRO A 250 -41.57 14.69 38.61
N ASP A 251 -42.43 15.69 38.72
CA ASP A 251 -43.21 16.23 37.62
C ASP A 251 -42.53 17.46 36.97
N GLY A 252 -41.38 17.91 37.49
CA GLY A 252 -40.58 19.01 36.91
C GLY A 252 -41.40 20.30 36.67
N PRO A 253 -41.36 20.86 35.43
CA PRO A 253 -42.14 22.05 35.12
C PRO A 253 -43.67 21.81 35.16
N PHE A 254 -44.14 20.58 35.04
CA PHE A 254 -45.57 20.24 35.08
C PHE A 254 -46.18 20.41 36.45
N GLU A 255 -45.38 20.43 37.52
CA GLU A 255 -45.91 20.83 38.83
C GLU A 255 -46.52 22.26 38.79
N ALA A 256 -45.86 23.18 38.11
CA ALA A 256 -46.37 24.52 37.90
C ALA A 256 -47.46 24.58 36.82
N TRP A 257 -47.16 24.02 35.63
CA TRP A 257 -47.98 24.16 34.45
C TRP A 257 -49.30 23.34 34.50
N TYR A 258 -49.28 22.17 35.18
CA TYR A 258 -50.48 21.33 35.27
C TYR A 258 -51.07 21.38 36.67
N THR A 259 -50.30 21.04 37.71
CA THR A 259 -50.86 20.83 39.06
C THR A 259 -51.37 22.13 39.64
N LYS A 260 -50.53 23.18 39.71
CA LYS A 260 -50.89 24.46 40.31
C LYS A 260 -51.90 25.24 39.46
N GLU A 261 -51.72 25.27 38.15
CA GLU A 261 -52.63 25.97 37.25
C GLU A 261 -53.99 25.30 37.14
N LYS A 262 -54.09 24.00 37.29
CA LYS A 262 -55.36 23.27 37.38
C LYS A 262 -56.15 23.73 38.61
N GLU A 263 -55.49 23.91 39.75
CA GLU A 263 -56.19 24.45 40.97
C GLU A 263 -56.64 25.88 40.75
N SER A 264 -55.86 26.71 40.09
CA SER A 264 -56.27 28.09 39.73
C SER A 264 -57.45 28.06 38.75
N TYR A 265 -57.45 27.15 37.75
CA TYR A 265 -58.54 27.00 36.79
C TYR A 265 -59.85 26.54 37.44
N LYS A 266 -59.82 25.70 38.48
CA LYS A 266 -61.01 25.28 39.24
C LYS A 266 -61.71 26.50 39.95
N LEU A 267 -60.90 27.53 40.36
CA LEU A 267 -61.39 28.71 40.97
C LEU A 267 -61.94 29.73 39.97
N THR A 268 -61.27 29.86 38.83
CA THR A 268 -61.59 30.77 37.74
C THR A 268 -61.45 30.06 36.43
N PRO A 269 -62.46 29.39 35.86
CA PRO A 269 -62.38 28.55 34.70
C PRO A 269 -62.32 29.36 33.38
N GLU A 270 -61.30 30.17 33.26
CA GLU A 270 -61.02 30.98 32.07
C GLU A 270 -59.51 31.04 31.78
N TRP A 271 -59.18 31.48 30.57
CA TRP A 271 -57.76 31.69 30.20
C TRP A 271 -57.27 33.00 30.88
N ASN A 272 -56.17 32.86 31.60
CA ASN A 272 -55.45 33.97 32.19
C ASN A 272 -53.95 33.55 32.42
N ASN A 273 -53.15 34.48 32.98
CA ASN A 273 -51.73 34.23 33.25
C ASN A 273 -51.43 33.10 34.27
N GLN A 274 -52.45 32.53 34.91
CA GLN A 274 -52.34 31.46 35.91
C GLN A 274 -53.00 30.16 35.44
N THR A 275 -53.45 30.08 34.18
CA THR A 275 -54.18 28.92 33.64
C THR A 275 -53.72 28.57 32.24
N GLY A 276 -52.88 29.39 31.58
CA GLY A 276 -52.53 29.26 30.18
C GLY A 276 -51.78 27.97 29.87
N HIS A 277 -50.83 27.59 30.72
CA HIS A 277 -50.03 26.36 30.52
C HIS A 277 -50.89 25.09 30.69
N TYR A 278 -51.76 25.08 31.73
CA TYR A 278 -52.70 23.99 31.93
C TYR A 278 -53.60 23.83 30.72
N LEU A 279 -54.17 24.92 30.24
CA LEU A 279 -55.08 24.91 29.08
C LEU A 279 -54.38 24.44 27.81
N ASN A 280 -53.14 24.76 27.60
CA ASN A 280 -52.36 24.19 26.50
C ASN A 280 -52.20 22.64 26.64
N ILE A 281 -51.87 22.17 27.85
CA ILE A 281 -51.70 20.72 28.09
C ILE A 281 -53.00 19.96 27.83
N ILE A 282 -54.14 20.49 28.21
CA ILE A 282 -55.45 19.83 28.06
C ILE A 282 -56.17 20.15 26.75
N ASN A 283 -55.59 20.94 25.87
CA ASN A 283 -56.21 21.29 24.61
C ASN A 283 -56.34 20.05 23.71
N SER A 284 -57.57 19.69 23.38
CA SER A 284 -57.86 18.51 22.52
C SER A 284 -57.51 18.71 21.04
N SER A 285 -57.34 19.98 20.62
CA SER A 285 -56.95 20.34 19.25
C SER A 285 -55.49 20.08 18.97
N TYR A 286 -54.64 20.14 19.98
CA TYR A 286 -53.23 19.82 19.83
C TYR A 286 -52.99 18.31 19.64
N LYS A 287 -52.21 17.98 18.64
CA LYS A 287 -51.90 16.59 18.22
C LYS A 287 -50.40 16.30 18.30
N THR A 288 -49.56 17.30 18.17
CA THR A 288 -48.11 17.19 18.18
C THR A 288 -47.46 18.07 19.22
N THR A 289 -46.26 17.76 19.61
CA THR A 289 -45.49 18.54 20.57
C THR A 289 -44.00 18.34 20.37
N GLY A 290 -43.21 19.33 20.83
CA GLY A 290 -41.78 19.22 21.10
C GLY A 290 -41.50 19.69 22.50
N PHE A 291 -40.38 19.31 23.05
CA PHE A 291 -39.92 19.74 24.38
C PHE A 291 -38.41 19.96 24.37
N ALA A 292 -37.94 20.98 25.07
CA ALA A 292 -36.51 21.22 25.26
C ALA A 292 -36.18 21.75 26.62
N ILE A 293 -34.94 21.55 27.03
CA ILE A 293 -34.37 22.10 28.25
C ILE A 293 -33.03 22.72 27.88
N SER A 294 -32.82 23.97 28.23
CA SER A 294 -31.51 24.60 28.28
C SER A 294 -31.00 24.61 29.72
N THR A 295 -29.82 24.10 29.96
CA THR A 295 -29.17 24.13 31.27
C THR A 295 -27.99 25.11 31.30
N ARG A 296 -27.97 26.07 30.41
CA ARG A 296 -27.00 27.16 30.33
C ARG A 296 -27.03 27.99 31.58
N THR A 297 -25.89 28.48 32.04
CA THR A 297 -25.75 29.29 33.26
C THR A 297 -25.20 30.68 32.97
N ASP A 298 -24.94 30.99 31.73
CA ASP A 298 -24.38 32.26 31.24
C ASP A 298 -25.44 33.23 30.73
N GLY A 299 -26.69 32.79 30.67
CA GLY A 299 -27.83 33.65 30.42
C GLY A 299 -28.31 34.34 31.69
N ARG A 300 -29.35 35.20 31.56
CA ARG A 300 -30.00 35.83 32.68
C ARG A 300 -30.74 34.81 33.58
N TYR A 301 -31.17 33.71 32.97
CA TYR A 301 -31.92 32.61 33.61
C TYR A 301 -31.17 31.29 33.37
N SER A 302 -30.88 30.59 34.45
CA SER A 302 -29.94 29.48 34.42
C SER A 302 -30.48 28.13 33.85
N ILE A 303 -31.77 27.91 33.98
CA ILE A 303 -32.45 26.74 33.46
C ILE A 303 -33.77 27.18 32.86
N THR A 304 -34.00 26.74 31.62
CA THR A 304 -35.23 27.07 30.91
C THR A 304 -35.83 25.81 30.29
N TYR A 305 -37.15 25.79 30.30
CA TYR A 305 -37.94 24.72 29.70
C TYR A 305 -38.87 25.33 28.65
N ALA A 306 -38.97 24.73 27.50
CA ALA A 306 -39.93 25.11 26.48
C ALA A 306 -40.65 23.85 25.99
N GLN A 307 -41.97 23.96 25.89
CA GLN A 307 -42.82 22.98 25.26
C GLN A 307 -43.68 23.65 24.20
N GLU A 308 -43.56 23.09 22.96
CA GLU A 308 -44.32 23.53 21.82
C GLU A 308 -45.48 22.60 21.52
N PHE A 309 -46.65 23.14 21.17
CA PHE A 309 -47.85 22.38 20.88
C PHE A 309 -48.37 22.72 19.49
N GLY A 310 -48.47 21.69 18.63
CA GLY A 310 -48.95 21.83 17.27
C GLY A 310 -50.28 21.12 17.02
N PHE A 311 -51.02 21.69 16.07
CA PHE A 311 -52.15 21.01 15.45
C PHE A 311 -51.69 19.85 14.61
N ALA A 312 -52.63 19.13 13.96
CA ALA A 312 -52.20 18.06 13.03
C ALA A 312 -51.32 18.65 11.94
N ASP A 313 -50.08 18.18 11.91
CA ASP A 313 -49.10 18.54 10.88
C ASP A 313 -49.13 17.49 9.76
N TYR A 314 -49.58 17.89 8.59
CA TYR A 314 -49.66 17.05 7.42
C TYR A 314 -48.37 17.08 6.58
N GLN A 315 -47.44 18.00 6.88
CA GLN A 315 -46.19 18.16 6.14
C GLN A 315 -45.05 17.35 6.75
N HIS A 316 -45.10 17.12 8.08
CA HIS A 316 -44.04 16.45 8.82
C HIS A 316 -44.54 15.16 9.46
N LYS A 317 -43.69 14.11 9.38
CA LYS A 317 -43.98 12.85 10.05
C LYS A 317 -43.97 13.04 11.57
N SER A 318 -45.00 12.53 12.23
CA SER A 318 -45.09 12.50 13.67
C SER A 318 -44.83 11.11 14.24
N TYR A 319 -44.30 11.06 15.45
CA TYR A 319 -43.87 9.83 16.13
C TYR A 319 -44.51 9.74 17.51
N THR A 320 -44.81 8.56 17.99
CA THR A 320 -45.00 8.38 19.43
C THR A 320 -43.67 8.58 20.16
N PRO A 321 -43.64 8.90 21.46
CA PRO A 321 -42.40 9.03 22.21
C PRO A 321 -41.51 7.79 22.09
N SER A 322 -42.09 6.59 22.14
CA SER A 322 -41.34 5.33 21.96
C SER A 322 -40.73 5.22 20.55
N GLN A 323 -41.47 5.55 19.50
CA GLN A 323 -40.94 5.59 18.14
C GLN A 323 -39.80 6.61 17.99
N TYR A 324 -39.94 7.76 18.62
CA TYR A 324 -38.92 8.80 18.57
C TYR A 324 -37.62 8.36 19.27
N ARG A 325 -37.74 7.73 20.45
CA ARG A 325 -36.60 7.11 21.13
C ARG A 325 -35.92 6.06 20.25
N ALA A 326 -36.69 5.24 19.54
CA ALA A 326 -36.13 4.27 18.62
C ALA A 326 -35.38 4.94 17.45
N ARG A 327 -35.85 6.10 16.95
CA ARG A 327 -35.13 6.88 15.94
C ARG A 327 -33.83 7.44 16.49
N ILE A 328 -33.84 7.97 17.72
CA ILE A 328 -32.62 8.45 18.39
C ILE A 328 -31.60 7.30 18.56
N ALA A 329 -32.03 6.12 19.02
CA ALA A 329 -31.18 4.96 19.15
C ALA A 329 -30.61 4.48 17.80
N ALA A 330 -31.42 4.55 16.74
CA ALA A 330 -30.96 4.22 15.38
C ALA A 330 -29.89 5.22 14.88
N TYR A 331 -30.05 6.51 15.21
CA TYR A 331 -29.01 7.51 14.90
C TYR A 331 -27.71 7.28 15.69
N GLU A 332 -27.80 6.94 16.98
CA GLU A 332 -26.61 6.57 17.78
C GLU A 332 -25.88 5.35 17.18
N SER A 333 -26.65 4.34 16.75
CA SER A 333 -26.10 3.16 16.07
C SER A 333 -25.46 3.53 14.73
N PHE A 334 -26.06 4.42 13.98
CA PHE A 334 -25.48 4.98 12.75
C PHE A 334 -24.14 5.67 13.03
N LEU A 335 -24.06 6.56 14.03
CA LEU A 335 -22.82 7.24 14.40
C LEU A 335 -21.71 6.27 14.81
N ASN A 336 -22.06 5.25 15.60
CA ASN A 336 -21.12 4.21 16.02
C ASN A 336 -20.60 3.38 14.81
N GLY A 337 -21.50 2.96 13.94
CA GLY A 337 -21.15 2.26 12.72
C GLY A 337 -20.26 3.09 11.80
N LEU A 338 -20.52 4.38 11.74
CA LEU A 338 -19.76 5.36 10.99
C LEU A 338 -18.32 5.46 11.47
N THR A 339 -18.12 5.64 12.77
CA THR A 339 -16.81 5.71 13.40
C THR A 339 -16.02 4.42 13.13
N THR A 340 -16.66 3.27 13.27
CA THR A 340 -16.02 1.97 12.98
C THR A 340 -15.60 1.85 11.52
N ASN A 341 -16.45 2.26 10.60
CA ASN A 341 -16.16 2.21 9.16
C ASN A 341 -15.01 3.17 8.78
N LEU A 342 -14.97 4.37 9.36
CA LEU A 342 -13.89 5.33 9.16
C LEU A 342 -12.55 4.77 9.67
N ASN A 343 -12.51 4.31 10.91
CA ASN A 343 -11.31 3.73 11.51
C ASN A 343 -10.80 2.52 10.67
N THR A 344 -11.72 1.68 10.20
CA THR A 344 -11.39 0.54 9.34
C THR A 344 -10.83 0.99 7.99
N ALA A 345 -11.38 2.06 7.41
CA ALA A 345 -10.88 2.59 6.14
C ALA A 345 -9.51 3.27 6.29
N GLU A 346 -9.28 3.99 7.38
CA GLU A 346 -7.98 4.60 7.72
C GLU A 346 -6.90 3.53 7.93
N ALA A 347 -7.22 2.46 8.66
CA ALA A 347 -6.33 1.32 8.83
C ALA A 347 -6.00 0.68 7.47
N ALA A 348 -7.00 0.47 6.61
CA ALA A 348 -6.80 -0.10 5.28
C ALA A 348 -5.89 0.77 4.39
N VAL A 349 -5.97 2.10 4.48
CA VAL A 349 -5.05 3.02 3.79
C VAL A 349 -3.62 2.86 4.32
N THR A 350 -3.47 2.77 5.64
CA THR A 350 -2.16 2.58 6.28
C THR A 350 -1.52 1.26 5.85
N ASP A 351 -2.27 0.17 5.86
CA ASP A 351 -1.81 -1.16 5.45
C ASP A 351 -1.43 -1.19 3.96
N ALA A 352 -2.25 -0.58 3.10
CA ALA A 352 -1.97 -0.49 1.68
C ALA A 352 -0.68 0.30 1.38
N LYS A 353 -0.43 1.40 2.07
CA LYS A 353 0.82 2.21 1.95
C LYS A 353 2.05 1.44 2.45
N ALA A 354 1.90 0.66 3.51
CA ALA A 354 2.97 -0.21 3.99
C ALA A 354 3.31 -1.30 2.96
N ALA A 355 2.29 -1.93 2.37
CA ALA A 355 2.46 -2.94 1.32
C ALA A 355 3.10 -2.35 0.06
N GLU A 356 2.71 -1.15 -0.37
CA GLU A 356 3.35 -0.44 -1.49
C GLU A 356 4.84 -0.18 -1.22
N THR A 357 5.17 0.29 -0.01
CA THR A 357 6.56 0.53 0.38
C THR A 357 7.39 -0.76 0.36
N ALA A 358 6.84 -1.86 0.85
CA ALA A 358 7.49 -3.17 0.81
C ALA A 358 7.71 -3.65 -0.63
N ALA A 359 6.71 -3.52 -1.49
CA ALA A 359 6.81 -3.89 -2.91
C ALA A 359 7.85 -3.05 -3.65
N ARG A 360 7.92 -1.75 -3.40
CA ARG A 360 8.94 -0.85 -3.96
C ARG A 360 10.36 -1.24 -3.53
N ASN A 361 10.55 -1.56 -2.26
CA ASN A 361 11.85 -2.00 -1.74
C ASN A 361 12.26 -3.35 -2.36
N LYS A 362 11.31 -4.26 -2.53
CA LYS A 362 11.56 -5.54 -3.21
C LYS A 362 11.96 -5.32 -4.67
N LEU A 363 11.28 -4.44 -5.38
CA LEU A 363 11.60 -4.10 -6.77
C LEU A 363 13.03 -3.55 -6.91
N ALA A 364 13.46 -2.68 -5.99
CA ALA A 364 14.85 -2.19 -5.97
C ALA A 364 15.88 -3.30 -5.77
N GLN A 365 15.56 -4.30 -4.94
CA GLN A 365 16.43 -5.49 -4.77
C GLN A 365 16.50 -6.33 -6.06
N LEU A 366 15.38 -6.48 -6.76
CA LEU A 366 15.32 -7.23 -8.02
C LEU A 366 16.08 -6.50 -9.14
N ASP A 367 16.04 -5.16 -9.20
CA ASP A 367 16.85 -4.35 -10.11
C ASP A 367 18.36 -4.56 -9.88
N ALA A 368 18.80 -4.61 -8.64
CA ALA A 368 20.19 -4.90 -8.29
C ALA A 368 20.58 -6.34 -8.68
N ALA A 369 19.71 -7.32 -8.42
CA ALA A 369 19.92 -8.71 -8.80
C ALA A 369 20.04 -8.88 -10.32
N LEU A 370 19.17 -8.24 -11.09
CA LEU A 370 19.22 -8.21 -12.55
C LEU A 370 20.53 -7.61 -13.07
N THR A 371 20.96 -6.50 -12.51
CA THR A 371 22.24 -5.85 -12.87
C THR A 371 23.42 -6.80 -12.64
N ASN A 372 23.43 -7.49 -11.50
CA ASN A 372 24.49 -8.48 -11.18
C ASN A 372 24.46 -9.68 -12.15
N ALA A 373 23.28 -10.20 -12.47
CA ALA A 373 23.13 -11.31 -13.42
C ALA A 373 23.58 -10.93 -14.84
N GLN A 374 23.25 -9.70 -15.29
CA GLN A 374 23.72 -9.16 -16.57
C GLN A 374 25.25 -9.06 -16.62
N HIS A 375 25.88 -8.58 -15.54
CA HIS A 375 27.33 -8.50 -15.46
C HIS A 375 27.96 -9.90 -15.51
N ALA A 376 27.46 -10.84 -14.72
CA ALA A 376 27.98 -12.24 -14.71
C ALA A 376 27.86 -12.91 -16.08
N SER A 377 26.73 -12.76 -16.76
CA SER A 377 26.52 -13.33 -18.11
C SER A 377 27.49 -12.72 -19.12
N LYS A 378 27.69 -11.40 -19.09
CA LYS A 378 28.63 -10.70 -19.97
C LYS A 378 30.09 -11.13 -19.72
N GLU A 379 30.46 -11.29 -18.45
CA GLU A 379 31.82 -11.74 -18.07
C GLU A 379 32.08 -13.16 -18.53
N ALA A 380 31.12 -14.09 -18.32
CA ALA A 380 31.23 -15.48 -18.80
C ALA A 380 31.37 -15.55 -20.32
N ALA A 381 30.61 -14.75 -21.07
CA ALA A 381 30.71 -14.68 -22.53
C ALA A 381 32.08 -14.15 -22.98
N ALA A 382 32.64 -13.16 -22.29
CA ALA A 382 33.97 -12.63 -22.59
C ALA A 382 35.08 -13.65 -22.32
N GLN A 383 35.01 -14.36 -21.20
CA GLN A 383 35.97 -15.46 -20.86
C GLN A 383 35.90 -16.60 -21.88
N LEU A 384 34.68 -16.97 -22.31
CA LEU A 384 34.51 -18.01 -23.34
C LEU A 384 35.14 -17.58 -24.67
N THR A 385 34.99 -16.32 -25.05
CA THR A 385 35.59 -15.80 -26.27
C THR A 385 37.12 -15.85 -26.21
N ALA A 386 37.70 -15.41 -25.08
CA ALA A 386 39.15 -15.44 -24.86
C ALA A 386 39.71 -16.85 -24.90
N LEU A 387 39.05 -17.81 -24.22
CA LEU A 387 39.50 -19.21 -24.21
C LEU A 387 39.42 -19.88 -25.59
N ARG A 388 38.42 -19.58 -26.40
CA ARG A 388 38.33 -20.03 -27.79
C ARG A 388 39.50 -19.52 -28.64
N GLN A 389 39.97 -18.30 -28.42
CA GLN A 389 41.14 -17.76 -29.10
C GLN A 389 42.41 -18.49 -28.65
N THR A 390 42.59 -18.77 -27.37
CA THR A 390 43.69 -19.57 -26.82
C THR A 390 43.72 -20.95 -27.43
N ILE A 391 42.60 -21.67 -27.45
CA ILE A 391 42.51 -23.01 -28.06
C ILE A 391 42.89 -23.00 -29.55
N LYS A 392 42.50 -21.96 -30.28
CA LYS A 392 42.91 -21.83 -31.69
C LYS A 392 44.45 -21.69 -31.85
N ALA A 393 45.07 -20.93 -30.93
CA ALA A 393 46.54 -20.81 -30.91
C ALA A 393 47.21 -22.13 -30.52
N ASP A 394 46.67 -22.86 -29.55
CA ASP A 394 47.20 -24.17 -29.13
C ASP A 394 47.07 -25.23 -30.22
N GLN A 395 45.97 -25.22 -30.99
CA GLN A 395 45.81 -26.07 -32.18
C GLN A 395 46.88 -25.80 -33.23
N ALA A 396 47.19 -24.53 -33.46
CA ALA A 396 48.27 -24.15 -34.38
C ALA A 396 49.66 -24.62 -33.86
N ALA A 397 49.90 -24.44 -32.53
CA ALA A 397 51.14 -24.91 -31.89
C ALA A 397 51.28 -26.44 -31.95
N LEU A 398 50.18 -27.17 -31.75
CA LEU A 398 50.15 -28.61 -31.88
C LEU A 398 50.52 -29.07 -33.33
N ALA A 399 49.93 -28.42 -34.34
CA ALA A 399 50.22 -28.70 -35.74
C ALA A 399 51.71 -28.45 -36.08
N ALA A 400 52.25 -27.32 -35.59
CA ALA A 400 53.67 -26.98 -35.75
C ALA A 400 54.60 -28.03 -35.07
N ALA A 401 54.22 -28.50 -33.87
CA ALA A 401 54.98 -29.53 -33.16
C ALA A 401 54.93 -30.91 -33.89
N GLN A 402 53.77 -31.24 -34.47
CA GLN A 402 53.64 -32.44 -35.31
C GLN A 402 54.56 -32.40 -36.55
N GLU A 403 54.61 -31.26 -37.23
CA GLU A 403 55.51 -31.03 -38.36
C GLU A 403 56.99 -31.13 -37.95
N ALA A 404 57.35 -30.54 -36.80
CA ALA A 404 58.73 -30.62 -36.28
C ALA A 404 59.14 -32.05 -35.95
N VAL A 405 58.26 -32.89 -35.44
CA VAL A 405 58.51 -34.31 -35.20
C VAL A 405 58.75 -35.01 -36.53
N ALA A 406 57.93 -34.82 -37.56
CA ALA A 406 58.08 -35.43 -38.88
C ALA A 406 59.41 -35.04 -39.52
N GLN A 407 59.79 -33.74 -39.43
CA GLN A 407 61.09 -33.27 -39.94
C GLN A 407 62.29 -33.91 -39.17
N ALA A 408 62.19 -34.05 -37.86
CA ALA A 408 63.21 -34.66 -37.02
C ALA A 408 63.33 -36.17 -37.31
N GLU A 409 62.25 -36.86 -37.61
CA GLU A 409 62.20 -38.25 -38.01
C GLU A 409 62.93 -38.46 -39.36
N GLU A 410 62.65 -37.61 -40.33
CA GLU A 410 63.32 -37.63 -41.64
C GLU A 410 64.84 -37.37 -41.49
N ALA A 411 65.23 -36.41 -40.64
CA ALA A 411 66.64 -36.16 -40.33
C ALA A 411 67.35 -37.36 -39.69
N VAL A 412 66.68 -38.07 -38.78
CA VAL A 412 67.22 -39.31 -38.18
C VAL A 412 67.42 -40.38 -39.23
N ILE A 413 66.45 -40.57 -40.13
CA ILE A 413 66.54 -41.53 -41.20
C ILE A 413 67.73 -41.21 -42.10
N THR A 414 67.87 -39.92 -42.46
CA THR A 414 68.99 -39.49 -43.34
C THR A 414 70.35 -39.65 -42.68
N ALA A 415 70.48 -39.21 -41.42
CA ALA A 415 71.72 -39.37 -40.65
C ALA A 415 72.07 -40.82 -40.39
N LYS A 416 71.10 -41.70 -40.21
CA LYS A 416 71.29 -43.13 -40.07
C LYS A 416 71.84 -43.77 -41.37
N LYS A 417 71.27 -43.40 -42.52
CA LYS A 417 71.76 -43.83 -43.82
C LYS A 417 73.22 -43.41 -44.05
N ALA A 418 73.56 -42.19 -43.69
CA ALA A 418 74.96 -41.71 -43.81
C ALA A 418 75.91 -42.45 -42.89
N LEU A 419 75.48 -42.72 -41.66
CA LEU A 419 76.27 -43.52 -40.70
C LEU A 419 76.49 -44.91 -41.18
N ASP A 420 75.45 -45.61 -41.69
CA ASP A 420 75.58 -46.97 -42.20
C ASP A 420 76.47 -47.04 -43.43
N ALA A 421 76.44 -46.04 -44.30
CA ALA A 421 77.32 -45.90 -45.45
C ALA A 421 78.77 -45.68 -45.03
N ALA A 422 79.05 -44.80 -44.04
CA ALA A 422 80.38 -44.56 -43.51
C ALA A 422 80.98 -45.80 -42.81
N GLN A 423 80.14 -46.56 -42.06
CA GLN A 423 80.56 -47.81 -41.46
C GLN A 423 80.95 -48.83 -42.48
N LYS A 424 80.12 -49.07 -43.53
CA LYS A 424 80.39 -50.01 -44.58
C LYS A 424 81.66 -49.70 -45.33
N ALA A 425 81.88 -48.44 -45.67
CA ALA A 425 83.11 -48.01 -46.38
C ALA A 425 84.36 -48.21 -45.52
N LEU A 426 84.30 -47.96 -44.21
CA LEU A 426 85.43 -48.27 -43.32
C LEU A 426 85.70 -49.77 -43.23
N GLU A 427 84.70 -50.61 -43.16
CA GLU A 427 84.83 -52.07 -43.21
C GLU A 427 85.49 -52.55 -44.49
N GLU A 428 85.08 -51.96 -45.63
CA GLU A 428 85.68 -52.30 -46.95
C GLU A 428 87.17 -51.85 -47.01
N GLN A 429 87.52 -50.67 -46.45
CA GLN A 429 88.93 -50.25 -46.30
C GLN A 429 89.73 -51.24 -45.44
N GLN A 430 89.20 -51.62 -44.29
CA GLN A 430 89.92 -52.54 -43.39
C GLN A 430 90.14 -53.91 -44.05
N LYS A 431 89.16 -54.44 -44.81
CA LYS A 431 89.28 -55.65 -45.58
C LYS A 431 90.33 -55.56 -46.72
N SER A 432 90.32 -54.38 -47.41
CA SER A 432 91.33 -54.11 -48.46
C SER A 432 92.72 -54.02 -47.88
N ALA A 433 92.87 -53.32 -46.75
CA ALA A 433 94.20 -53.26 -46.08
C ALA A 433 94.66 -54.61 -45.53
N ALA A 434 93.77 -55.44 -45.02
CA ALA A 434 94.08 -56.79 -44.53
C ALA A 434 94.45 -57.77 -45.69
N ASN A 435 93.92 -57.52 -46.87
CA ASN A 435 94.24 -58.31 -48.08
C ASN A 435 95.57 -57.89 -48.80
N ALA A 436 96.04 -56.66 -48.46
CA ALA A 436 97.25 -56.08 -48.99
C ALA A 436 98.52 -56.29 -48.09
N ALA A 437 98.34 -56.71 -46.83
CA ALA A 437 99.34 -57.08 -45.87
C ALA A 437 99.58 -58.61 -45.92
#